data_5b6ba72620251641252bb1b0d10d97b4
#
_entry.id   5b6ba72620251641252bb1b0d10d97b4
#
_cell.length_a   1.000
_cell.length_b   1.000
_cell.length_c   1.000
_cell.angle_alpha   90.00
_cell.angle_beta   90.00
_cell.angle_gamma   90.00
#
_symmetry.space_group_name_H-M   'P 1'
#
loop_
_entity.id
_entity.type
_entity.pdbx_description
1 polymer ?
#
loop_
_entity_poly.entity_id
_entity_poly.type
_entity_poly.pdbx_seq_one_letter_code
_entity_poly.pdbx_strand_id
1 'polypeptide(L)'
;SGYYDGHTARDLALTANLGMLRPAALGFPIKGRDASISAKIEAALDRLTANQPKGFLQINDFYFAYNDSTPCIVKNLRLDVTPDKKGSDIRLGSDFLNFTFNGQLSLPKLKTVYEDILAAALPQLQTTKRRATPEYDWTFSMRLKNTDFFKHVLLLPLETDGDIAANGIFRNHARTSFFQLFTDGIDYNGQKFKDLRLFVKGEKDPYNCLLQ
;
A
#
# COMPACT_ATOMS: atom_id res chain seq x y z
N SER A 1 25.68 -5.98 0.43
CA SER A 1 26.24 -5.51 1.71
C SER A 1 25.18 -4.81 2.52
N GLY A 2 25.30 -4.85 3.82
CA GLY A 2 24.39 -4.17 4.73
C GLY A 2 25.07 -3.99 6.08
N TYR A 3 24.62 -3.03 6.87
CA TYR A 3 25.03 -2.90 8.24
C TYR A 3 23.83 -2.58 9.14
N TYR A 4 23.95 -2.87 10.41
CA TYR A 4 23.01 -2.57 11.45
C TYR A 4 23.74 -2.00 12.66
N ASP A 5 23.41 -0.78 13.08
CA ASP A 5 23.92 -0.16 14.29
C ASP A 5 22.83 -0.15 15.37
N GLY A 6 23.11 -0.85 16.48
CA GLY A 6 22.16 -1.03 17.58
C GLY A 6 22.34 -0.09 18.77
N HIS A 7 23.30 0.85 18.73
CA HIS A 7 23.72 1.53 19.97
C HIS A 7 22.98 2.83 20.31
N THR A 8 22.47 3.59 19.33
CA THR A 8 21.79 4.87 19.65
C THR A 8 20.62 5.23 18.73
N ALA A 9 20.71 4.90 17.47
CA ALA A 9 19.62 4.95 16.51
C ALA A 9 19.74 3.67 15.72
N ARG A 10 18.70 2.86 15.66
CA ARG A 10 18.73 1.62 14.89
C ARG A 10 18.71 1.98 13.41
N ASP A 11 19.87 2.23 12.89
CA ASP A 11 20.06 2.54 11.48
C ASP A 11 20.27 1.23 10.72
N LEU A 12 19.58 1.09 9.63
CA LEU A 12 19.69 -0.01 8.69
C LEU A 12 20.10 0.54 7.34
N ALA A 13 21.22 0.10 6.80
CA ALA A 13 21.54 0.31 5.39
C ALA A 13 21.71 -1.05 4.71
N LEU A 14 21.08 -1.20 3.57
CA LEU A 14 21.11 -2.41 2.75
C LEU A 14 21.36 -2.02 1.30
N THR A 15 22.35 -2.65 0.69
CA THR A 15 22.51 -2.67 -0.76
C THR A 15 22.61 -4.12 -1.22
N ALA A 16 21.70 -4.54 -2.07
CA ALA A 16 21.66 -5.90 -2.60
C ALA A 16 21.50 -5.86 -4.11
N ASN A 17 22.23 -6.73 -4.78
CA ASN A 17 22.06 -7.00 -6.20
C ASN A 17 21.71 -8.48 -6.34
N LEU A 18 20.44 -8.73 -6.58
CA LEU A 18 19.94 -10.09 -6.82
C LEU A 18 20.05 -10.35 -8.33
N GLY A 19 20.97 -11.23 -8.69
CA GLY A 19 20.94 -11.86 -10.00
C GLY A 19 19.73 -12.78 -10.11
N MET A 20 19.61 -13.54 -11.18
CA MET A 20 18.48 -14.44 -11.37
C MET A 20 18.39 -15.47 -10.21
N LEU A 21 17.63 -15.14 -9.19
CA LEU A 21 17.37 -16.00 -8.03
C LEU A 21 16.17 -16.91 -8.33
N ARG A 22 16.31 -18.19 -8.05
CA ARG A 22 15.21 -19.17 -8.08
C ARG A 22 14.93 -19.66 -6.67
N PRO A 23 13.92 -19.14 -5.98
CA PRO A 23 13.63 -19.51 -4.59
C PRO A 23 13.37 -20.98 -4.39
N ALA A 24 12.76 -21.65 -5.37
CA ALA A 24 12.51 -23.10 -5.32
C ALA A 24 13.81 -23.92 -5.24
N ALA A 25 14.89 -23.48 -5.91
CA ALA A 25 16.20 -24.12 -5.80
C ALA A 25 16.83 -24.03 -4.41
N LEU A 26 16.36 -23.08 -3.60
CA LEU A 26 16.75 -22.90 -2.19
C LEU A 26 15.76 -23.56 -1.21
N GLY A 27 14.77 -24.30 -1.71
CA GLY A 27 13.73 -24.95 -0.89
C GLY A 27 12.54 -24.05 -0.51
N PHE A 28 12.43 -22.86 -1.12
CA PHE A 28 11.36 -21.90 -0.85
C PHE A 28 10.52 -21.60 -2.11
N PRO A 29 9.71 -22.55 -2.61
CA PRO A 29 8.87 -22.27 -3.77
C PRO A 29 7.83 -21.21 -3.43
N ILE A 30 7.62 -20.26 -4.34
CA ILE A 30 6.61 -19.21 -4.16
C ILE A 30 5.24 -19.79 -4.56
N LYS A 31 4.35 -19.90 -3.58
CA LYS A 31 3.02 -20.52 -3.78
C LYS A 31 3.09 -21.89 -4.50
N GLY A 32 4.11 -22.70 -4.18
CA GLY A 32 4.31 -24.02 -4.78
C GLY A 32 4.76 -24.00 -6.24
N ARG A 33 5.19 -22.85 -6.77
CA ARG A 33 5.64 -22.69 -8.16
C ARG A 33 7.09 -22.26 -8.22
N ASP A 34 7.76 -22.65 -9.29
CA ASP A 34 9.07 -22.09 -9.62
C ASP A 34 8.91 -20.65 -10.10
N ALA A 35 9.70 -19.78 -9.52
CA ALA A 35 9.77 -18.39 -9.90
C ALA A 35 11.23 -17.97 -10.11
N SER A 36 11.42 -16.98 -10.95
CA SER A 36 12.70 -16.32 -11.15
C SER A 36 12.56 -14.85 -10.74
N ILE A 37 13.49 -14.36 -9.92
CA ILE A 37 13.47 -13.00 -9.38
C ILE A 37 14.84 -12.36 -9.61
N SER A 38 14.87 -11.13 -10.09
CA SER A 38 16.06 -10.27 -10.02
C SER A 38 15.67 -8.87 -9.60
N ALA A 39 16.57 -8.17 -8.91
CA ALA A 39 16.36 -6.79 -8.48
C ALA A 39 17.68 -6.16 -8.02
N LYS A 40 17.78 -4.84 -8.13
CA LYS A 40 18.76 -4.02 -7.42
C LYS A 40 18.04 -3.29 -6.31
N ILE A 41 18.45 -3.50 -5.06
CA ILE A 41 17.77 -3.00 -3.88
C ILE A 41 18.72 -2.09 -3.10
N GLU A 42 18.26 -0.90 -2.80
CA GLU A 42 18.91 0.04 -1.88
C GLU A 42 17.91 0.45 -0.82
N ALA A 43 18.29 0.40 0.45
CA ALA A 43 17.47 0.87 1.54
C ALA A 43 18.33 1.54 2.61
N ALA A 44 17.83 2.60 3.17
CA ALA A 44 18.35 3.19 4.39
C ALA A 44 17.18 3.59 5.28
N LEU A 45 17.23 3.15 6.53
CA LEU A 45 16.21 3.41 7.54
C LEU A 45 16.88 3.92 8.80
N ASP A 46 16.57 5.15 9.16
CA ASP A 46 17.01 5.78 10.41
C ASP A 46 15.89 5.64 11.45
N ARG A 47 16.27 5.51 12.70
CA ARG A 47 15.36 5.53 13.86
C ARG A 47 14.23 4.49 13.80
N LEU A 48 14.54 3.25 13.46
CA LEU A 48 13.58 2.13 13.38
C LEU A 48 12.70 1.94 14.64
N THR A 49 13.13 2.45 15.77
CA THR A 49 12.38 2.39 17.05
C THR A 49 11.57 3.62 17.36
N ALA A 50 11.73 4.69 16.60
CA ALA A 50 10.99 5.92 16.81
C ALA A 50 9.56 5.80 16.24
N ASN A 51 8.62 6.52 16.84
CA ASN A 51 7.27 6.64 16.30
C ASN A 51 7.22 7.37 14.94
N GLN A 52 8.37 7.87 14.49
CA GLN A 52 8.54 8.61 13.25
C GLN A 52 9.76 8.07 12.49
N PRO A 53 9.64 6.93 11.80
CA PRO A 53 10.72 6.39 10.98
C PRO A 53 11.08 7.37 9.86
N LYS A 54 12.35 7.37 9.48
CA LYS A 54 12.87 8.12 8.33
C LYS A 54 13.69 7.18 7.48
N GLY A 55 13.55 7.28 6.17
CA GLY A 55 14.39 6.49 5.28
C GLY A 55 13.79 6.31 3.90
N PHE A 56 14.42 5.45 3.13
CA PHE A 56 13.94 5.09 1.82
C PHE A 56 14.17 3.60 1.51
N LEU A 57 13.38 3.09 0.59
CA LEU A 57 13.60 1.83 -0.10
C LEU A 57 13.53 2.13 -1.61
N GLN A 58 14.56 1.74 -2.35
CA GLN A 58 14.57 1.82 -3.80
C GLN A 58 14.83 0.43 -4.38
N ILE A 59 14.01 0.06 -5.35
CA ILE A 59 14.13 -1.18 -6.10
C ILE A 59 14.19 -0.82 -7.58
N ASN A 60 15.27 -1.19 -8.22
CA ASN A 60 15.49 -0.96 -9.65
C ASN A 60 15.57 -2.30 -10.38
N ASP A 61 15.17 -2.30 -11.63
CA ASP A 61 15.26 -3.45 -12.54
C ASP A 61 14.64 -4.72 -11.93
N PHE A 62 13.51 -4.56 -11.23
CA PHE A 62 12.79 -5.70 -10.68
C PHE A 62 12.21 -6.53 -11.82
N TYR A 63 12.56 -7.79 -11.82
CA TYR A 63 12.02 -8.81 -12.71
C TYR A 63 11.45 -9.94 -11.87
N PHE A 64 10.25 -10.37 -12.24
CA PHE A 64 9.61 -11.53 -11.62
C PHE A 64 8.87 -12.33 -12.71
N ALA A 65 9.11 -13.61 -12.75
CA ALA A 65 8.34 -14.52 -13.60
C ALA A 65 8.15 -15.88 -12.92
N TYR A 66 6.97 -16.44 -13.04
CA TYR A 66 6.83 -17.89 -12.90
C TYR A 66 7.31 -18.57 -14.17
N ASN A 67 7.68 -19.87 -14.09
CA ASN A 67 8.04 -20.64 -15.28
C ASN A 67 6.97 -20.47 -16.36
N ASP A 68 7.39 -20.20 -17.58
CA ASP A 68 6.54 -20.04 -18.77
C ASP A 68 5.46 -18.94 -18.72
N SER A 69 5.52 -18.04 -17.72
CA SER A 69 4.61 -16.91 -17.66
C SER A 69 5.20 -15.61 -18.19
N THR A 70 4.34 -14.69 -18.60
CA THR A 70 4.74 -13.33 -18.93
C THR A 70 5.41 -12.68 -17.72
N PRO A 71 6.63 -12.14 -17.86
CA PRO A 71 7.33 -11.53 -16.75
C PRO A 71 6.67 -10.22 -16.33
N CYS A 72 6.65 -9.97 -15.03
CA CYS A 72 6.41 -8.65 -14.46
C CYS A 72 7.72 -7.90 -14.34
N ILE A 73 7.82 -6.75 -14.96
CA ILE A 73 9.01 -5.88 -14.94
C ILE A 73 8.63 -4.55 -14.32
N VAL A 74 9.33 -4.16 -13.26
CA VAL A 74 9.21 -2.84 -12.65
C VAL A 74 10.57 -2.15 -12.75
N LYS A 75 10.67 -1.11 -13.56
CA LYS A 75 11.94 -0.40 -13.81
C LYS A 75 12.42 0.33 -12.57
N ASN A 76 11.50 0.97 -11.88
CA ASN A 76 11.79 1.73 -10.66
C ASN A 76 10.63 1.65 -9.68
N LEU A 77 10.95 1.40 -8.43
CA LEU A 77 10.05 1.58 -7.29
C LEU A 77 10.83 2.31 -6.20
N ARG A 78 10.33 3.44 -5.76
CA ARG A 78 10.90 4.22 -4.67
C ARG A 78 9.86 4.52 -3.61
N LEU A 79 10.16 4.13 -2.39
CA LEU A 79 9.42 4.46 -1.18
C LEU A 79 10.29 5.40 -0.34
N ASP A 80 9.79 6.59 -0.07
CA ASP A 80 10.40 7.54 0.87
C ASP A 80 9.48 7.69 2.08
N VAL A 81 10.07 7.71 3.27
CA VAL A 81 9.39 7.96 4.54
C VAL A 81 10.12 9.09 5.25
N THR A 82 9.43 10.18 5.53
CA THR A 82 9.98 11.32 6.25
C THR A 82 9.10 11.70 7.43
N PRO A 83 9.67 12.05 8.59
CA PRO A 83 8.91 12.59 9.70
C PRO A 83 8.22 13.89 9.33
N ASP A 84 6.99 14.05 9.77
CA ASP A 84 6.23 15.30 9.67
C ASP A 84 5.68 15.71 11.03
N LYS A 85 5.26 16.98 11.18
CA LYS A 85 4.66 17.51 12.42
C LYS A 85 3.46 16.70 12.90
N LYS A 86 2.72 16.10 11.96
CA LYS A 86 1.53 15.29 12.23
C LYS A 86 1.79 13.78 12.25
N GLY A 87 3.03 13.34 12.01
CA GLY A 87 3.34 11.92 11.95
C GLY A 87 4.40 11.60 10.89
N SER A 88 4.01 11.03 9.78
CA SER A 88 4.91 10.65 8.67
C SER A 88 4.34 11.10 7.34
N ASP A 89 5.22 11.54 6.47
CA ASP A 89 4.98 11.71 5.03
C ASP A 89 5.59 10.50 4.34
N ILE A 90 4.75 9.71 3.66
CA ILE A 90 5.14 8.50 2.94
C ILE A 90 4.82 8.73 1.47
N ARG A 91 5.82 8.52 0.63
CA ARG A 91 5.68 8.63 -0.82
C ARG A 91 6.21 7.37 -1.49
N LEU A 92 5.36 6.73 -2.27
CA LEU A 92 5.75 5.62 -3.12
C LEU A 92 5.51 6.02 -4.57
N GLY A 93 6.56 5.93 -5.37
CA GLY A 93 6.51 6.15 -6.81
C GLY A 93 7.03 4.93 -7.56
N SER A 94 6.29 4.47 -8.56
CA SER A 94 6.71 3.38 -9.43
C SER A 94 6.06 3.49 -10.81
N ASP A 95 6.45 2.58 -11.70
CA ASP A 95 5.87 2.48 -13.03
C ASP A 95 4.35 2.17 -12.96
N PHE A 96 3.93 1.44 -11.93
CA PHE A 96 2.55 0.96 -11.81
C PHE A 96 1.73 1.67 -10.73
N LEU A 97 2.37 2.28 -9.71
CA LEU A 97 1.67 2.86 -8.56
C LEU A 97 2.35 4.15 -8.09
N ASN A 98 1.58 5.21 -7.96
CA ASN A 98 1.94 6.38 -7.16
C ASN A 98 1.07 6.41 -5.92
N PHE A 99 1.68 6.58 -4.75
CA PHE A 99 0.95 6.67 -3.49
C PHE A 99 1.61 7.72 -2.60
N THR A 100 0.80 8.55 -1.99
CA THR A 100 1.22 9.49 -0.96
C THR A 100 0.35 9.33 0.27
N PHE A 101 0.94 9.43 1.43
CA PHE A 101 0.26 9.40 2.71
C PHE A 101 0.90 10.42 3.64
N ASN A 102 0.08 11.19 4.34
CA ASN A 102 0.52 12.10 5.38
C ASN A 102 -0.34 11.91 6.62
N GLY A 103 0.30 11.70 7.76
CA GLY A 103 -0.40 11.53 9.04
C GLY A 103 0.28 10.53 9.97
N GLN A 104 -0.41 10.16 11.04
CA GLN A 104 0.07 9.15 11.98
C GLN A 104 -0.22 7.76 11.46
N LEU A 105 0.82 7.06 11.01
CA LEU A 105 0.72 5.65 10.63
C LEU A 105 1.13 4.76 11.80
N SER A 106 0.18 4.00 12.30
CA SER A 106 0.45 2.92 13.25
C SER A 106 -0.13 1.63 12.68
N LEU A 107 0.72 0.73 12.21
CA LEU A 107 0.29 -0.54 11.62
C LEU A 107 -0.69 -1.33 12.50
N PRO A 108 -0.49 -1.44 13.84
CA PRO A 108 -1.48 -2.09 14.70
C PRO A 108 -2.84 -1.38 14.75
N LYS A 109 -2.87 -0.07 14.51
CA LYS A 109 -4.10 0.73 14.52
C LYS A 109 -4.84 0.73 13.19
N LEU A 110 -4.18 0.38 12.08
CA LEU A 110 -4.80 0.35 10.75
C LEU A 110 -6.03 -0.57 10.71
N LYS A 111 -5.96 -1.73 11.35
CA LYS A 111 -7.09 -2.65 11.43
C LYS A 111 -8.30 -1.99 12.12
N THR A 112 -8.09 -1.34 13.25
CA THR A 112 -9.16 -0.65 14.00
C THR A 112 -9.76 0.49 13.18
N VAL A 113 -8.92 1.29 12.51
CA VAL A 113 -9.37 2.39 11.64
C VAL A 113 -10.20 1.84 10.48
N TYR A 114 -9.76 0.77 9.84
CA TYR A 114 -10.49 0.12 8.77
C TYR A 114 -11.85 -0.43 9.24
N GLU A 115 -11.88 -1.10 10.40
CA GLU A 115 -13.11 -1.62 11.01
C GLU A 115 -14.09 -0.47 11.35
N ASP A 116 -13.59 0.67 11.83
CA ASP A 116 -14.40 1.86 12.12
C ASP A 116 -14.99 2.48 10.85
N ILE A 117 -14.19 2.59 9.78
CA ILE A 117 -14.64 3.11 8.49
C ILE A 117 -15.72 2.18 7.91
N LEU A 118 -15.49 0.87 7.93
CA LEU A 118 -16.48 -0.12 7.46
C LEU A 118 -17.77 -0.06 8.31
N ALA A 119 -17.66 -0.03 9.63
CA ALA A 119 -18.80 0.04 10.52
C ALA A 119 -19.62 1.33 10.31
N ALA A 120 -18.95 2.42 9.97
CA ALA A 120 -19.61 3.68 9.66
C ALA A 120 -20.27 3.68 8.28
N ALA A 121 -19.60 3.10 7.26
CA ALA A 121 -20.14 3.00 5.91
C ALA A 121 -21.24 1.94 5.78
N LEU A 122 -21.14 0.84 6.56
CA LEU A 122 -22.06 -0.29 6.51
C LEU A 122 -22.54 -0.66 7.93
N PRO A 123 -23.44 0.11 8.53
CA PRO A 123 -23.90 -0.11 9.91
C PRO A 123 -24.49 -1.51 10.15
N GLN A 124 -25.01 -2.15 9.12
CA GLN A 124 -25.58 -3.50 9.20
C GLN A 124 -24.52 -4.58 9.46
N LEU A 125 -23.23 -4.29 9.19
CA LEU A 125 -22.11 -5.19 9.43
C LEU A 125 -21.47 -5.00 10.81
N GLN A 126 -22.03 -4.16 11.66
CA GLN A 126 -21.50 -3.94 13.00
C GLN A 126 -21.68 -5.20 13.86
N THR A 127 -20.60 -5.94 14.05
CA THR A 127 -20.57 -7.16 14.89
C THR A 127 -20.05 -6.93 16.30
N THR A 128 -19.50 -5.75 16.60
CA THR A 128 -18.82 -5.49 17.89
C THR A 128 -19.15 -4.11 18.47
N LYS A 129 -19.20 -4.04 19.82
CA LYS A 129 -19.34 -2.77 20.55
C LYS A 129 -18.20 -1.82 20.19
N ARG A 130 -18.52 -0.57 19.86
CA ARG A 130 -17.55 0.51 19.65
C ARG A 130 -16.53 0.55 20.78
N ARG A 131 -15.27 0.27 20.48
CA ARG A 131 -14.15 0.59 21.36
C ARG A 131 -13.75 2.05 21.12
N ALA A 132 -13.15 2.68 22.14
CA ALA A 132 -12.61 4.03 21.97
C ALA A 132 -11.59 4.02 20.80
N THR A 133 -11.92 4.73 19.75
CA THR A 133 -11.06 4.81 18.57
C THR A 133 -9.89 5.74 18.87
N PRO A 134 -8.65 5.32 18.59
CA PRO A 134 -7.51 6.22 18.76
C PRO A 134 -7.65 7.42 17.83
N GLU A 135 -7.17 8.57 18.27
CA GLU A 135 -7.09 9.75 17.41
C GLU A 135 -6.24 9.46 16.17
N TYR A 136 -6.77 9.83 15.02
CA TYR A 136 -6.05 9.80 13.75
C TYR A 136 -6.41 11.02 12.89
N ASP A 137 -5.41 11.58 12.24
CA ASP A 137 -5.55 12.62 11.23
C ASP A 137 -4.59 12.23 10.09
N TRP A 138 -5.15 11.81 8.97
CA TRP A 138 -4.34 11.41 7.83
C TRP A 138 -5.03 11.68 6.50
N THR A 139 -4.20 11.90 5.51
CA THR A 139 -4.58 12.08 4.11
C THR A 139 -3.82 11.10 3.25
N PHE A 140 -4.43 10.64 2.18
CA PHE A 140 -3.71 9.85 1.18
C PHE A 140 -4.20 10.18 -0.23
N SER A 141 -3.33 9.91 -1.18
CA SER A 141 -3.65 9.90 -2.61
C SER A 141 -2.98 8.68 -3.24
N MET A 142 -3.68 8.01 -4.13
CA MET A 142 -3.22 6.83 -4.86
C MET A 142 -3.60 6.94 -6.32
N ARG A 143 -2.67 6.57 -7.20
CA ARG A 143 -2.93 6.37 -8.62
C ARG A 143 -2.26 5.07 -9.06
N LEU A 144 -3.08 4.06 -9.30
CA LEU A 144 -2.67 2.77 -9.85
C LEU A 144 -2.80 2.85 -11.37
N LYS A 145 -1.67 2.73 -12.08
CA LYS A 145 -1.56 2.92 -13.54
C LYS A 145 -1.71 1.61 -14.31
N ASN A 146 -1.29 0.50 -13.71
CA ASN A 146 -1.51 -0.84 -14.24
C ASN A 146 -1.52 -1.87 -13.11
N THR A 147 -2.01 -3.04 -13.41
CA THR A 147 -2.20 -4.12 -12.43
C THR A 147 -1.26 -5.30 -12.61
N ASP A 148 -0.27 -5.20 -13.48
CA ASP A 148 0.63 -6.31 -13.81
C ASP A 148 1.36 -6.86 -12.58
N PHE A 149 1.83 -5.98 -11.69
CA PHE A 149 2.46 -6.40 -10.45
C PHE A 149 1.50 -7.21 -9.57
N PHE A 150 0.27 -6.76 -9.44
CA PHE A 150 -0.76 -7.46 -8.64
C PHE A 150 -1.14 -8.79 -9.26
N LYS A 151 -1.30 -8.82 -10.58
CA LYS A 151 -1.67 -10.01 -11.33
C LYS A 151 -0.55 -11.08 -11.33
N HIS A 152 0.65 -10.69 -11.66
CA HIS A 152 1.74 -11.63 -11.88
C HIS A 152 2.52 -11.96 -10.60
N VAL A 153 2.75 -10.99 -9.71
CA VAL A 153 3.52 -11.21 -8.47
C VAL A 153 2.62 -11.68 -7.33
N LEU A 154 1.49 -10.98 -7.11
CA LEU A 154 0.57 -11.29 -6.02
C LEU A 154 -0.50 -12.31 -6.40
N LEU A 155 -0.61 -12.66 -7.69
CA LEU A 155 -1.62 -13.56 -8.24
C LEU A 155 -3.05 -13.09 -7.90
N LEU A 156 -3.28 -11.79 -7.88
CA LEU A 156 -4.62 -11.23 -7.75
C LEU A 156 -5.26 -11.15 -9.14
N PRO A 157 -6.47 -11.67 -9.33
CA PRO A 157 -7.18 -11.62 -10.61
C PRO A 157 -7.79 -10.23 -10.84
N LEU A 158 -6.93 -9.22 -10.94
CA LEU A 158 -7.29 -7.81 -11.07
C LEU A 158 -6.76 -7.26 -12.39
N GLU A 159 -7.65 -6.73 -13.22
CA GLU A 159 -7.33 -6.00 -14.44
C GLU A 159 -8.06 -4.66 -14.43
N THR A 160 -7.51 -3.66 -15.12
CA THR A 160 -8.10 -2.32 -15.19
C THR A 160 -8.11 -1.79 -16.61
N ASP A 161 -9.20 -1.12 -16.97
CA ASP A 161 -9.29 -0.30 -18.17
C ASP A 161 -8.95 1.15 -17.77
N GLY A 162 -7.66 1.53 -17.90
CA GLY A 162 -7.16 2.82 -17.44
C GLY A 162 -6.67 2.83 -15.99
N ASP A 163 -6.51 4.02 -15.43
CA ASP A 163 -6.00 4.22 -14.08
C ASP A 163 -7.09 4.05 -13.01
N ILE A 164 -6.70 3.55 -11.84
CA ILE A 164 -7.51 3.69 -10.64
C ILE A 164 -6.94 4.85 -9.82
N ALA A 165 -7.73 5.89 -9.60
CA ALA A 165 -7.38 6.99 -8.73
C ALA A 165 -8.21 6.96 -7.45
N ALA A 166 -7.55 7.04 -6.29
CA ALA A 166 -8.23 7.15 -5.01
C ALA A 166 -7.56 8.21 -4.15
N ASN A 167 -8.36 8.95 -3.41
CA ASN A 167 -7.84 9.85 -2.39
C ASN A 167 -8.79 9.93 -1.20
N GLY A 168 -8.25 10.31 -0.06
CA GLY A 168 -9.04 10.40 1.14
C GLY A 168 -8.42 11.28 2.20
N ILE A 169 -9.30 11.81 3.05
CA ILE A 169 -8.98 12.61 4.22
C ILE A 169 -9.79 12.03 5.38
N PHE A 170 -9.12 11.67 6.46
CA PHE A 170 -9.76 11.08 7.62
C PHE A 170 -9.29 11.79 8.88
N ARG A 171 -10.23 12.41 9.60
CA ARG A 171 -9.99 13.17 10.82
C ARG A 171 -11.04 12.79 11.85
N ASN A 172 -10.73 11.83 12.71
CA ASN A 172 -11.70 11.41 13.70
C ASN A 172 -11.98 12.49 14.77
N HIS A 173 -10.98 13.30 15.10
CA HIS A 173 -11.15 14.42 16.03
C HIS A 173 -12.19 15.44 15.51
N ALA A 174 -12.11 15.78 14.23
CA ALA A 174 -13.08 16.64 13.57
C ALA A 174 -14.35 15.89 13.11
N ARG A 175 -14.41 14.57 13.31
CA ARG A 175 -15.47 13.69 12.78
C ARG A 175 -15.72 13.93 11.29
N THR A 176 -14.66 14.21 10.55
CA THR A 176 -14.71 14.47 9.11
C THR A 176 -13.98 13.37 8.40
N SER A 177 -14.64 12.74 7.46
CA SER A 177 -14.00 11.80 6.53
C SER A 177 -14.50 12.04 5.14
N PHE A 178 -13.57 11.92 4.22
CA PHE A 178 -13.82 12.01 2.80
C PHE A 178 -12.99 10.94 2.11
N PHE A 179 -13.62 10.18 1.24
CA PHE A 179 -12.96 9.21 0.37
C PHE A 179 -13.61 9.27 -0.99
N GLN A 180 -12.79 9.25 -2.02
CA GLN A 180 -13.25 9.09 -3.38
C GLN A 180 -12.36 8.10 -4.13
N LEU A 181 -12.98 7.34 -5.03
CA LEU A 181 -12.33 6.42 -5.94
C LEU A 181 -12.95 6.57 -7.32
N PHE A 182 -12.10 6.61 -8.33
CA PHE A 182 -12.49 6.70 -9.74
C PHE A 182 -11.72 5.65 -10.53
N THR A 183 -12.41 5.01 -11.47
CA THR A 183 -11.80 4.16 -12.47
C THR A 183 -12.72 4.02 -13.66
N ASP A 184 -12.15 3.94 -14.86
CA ASP A 184 -12.90 3.71 -16.09
C ASP A 184 -13.39 2.26 -16.18
N GLY A 185 -12.62 1.32 -15.64
CA GLY A 185 -13.02 -0.07 -15.56
C GLY A 185 -12.15 -0.91 -14.63
N ILE A 186 -12.80 -1.83 -13.93
CA ILE A 186 -12.15 -2.88 -13.12
C ILE A 186 -12.74 -4.21 -13.53
N ASP A 187 -11.89 -5.18 -13.83
CA ASP A 187 -12.25 -6.60 -13.88
C ASP A 187 -11.60 -7.31 -12.69
N TYR A 188 -12.42 -7.84 -11.81
CA TYR A 188 -11.96 -8.66 -10.71
C TYR A 188 -12.59 -10.04 -10.80
N ASN A 189 -11.75 -11.03 -11.10
CA ASN A 189 -12.16 -12.44 -11.23
C ASN A 189 -13.32 -12.63 -12.25
N GLY A 190 -13.28 -11.90 -13.38
CA GLY A 190 -14.29 -11.94 -14.44
C GLY A 190 -15.53 -11.07 -14.17
N GLN A 191 -15.62 -10.41 -13.02
CA GLN A 191 -16.66 -9.44 -12.72
C GLN A 191 -16.21 -8.05 -13.17
N LYS A 192 -16.90 -7.48 -14.14
CA LYS A 192 -16.56 -6.19 -14.76
C LYS A 192 -17.40 -5.07 -14.21
N PHE A 193 -16.73 -4.04 -13.73
CA PHE A 193 -17.31 -2.78 -13.30
C PHE A 193 -16.79 -1.69 -14.24
N LYS A 194 -17.66 -0.89 -14.84
CA LYS A 194 -17.29 0.23 -15.69
C LYS A 194 -17.72 1.55 -15.06
N ASP A 195 -16.93 2.60 -15.32
CA ASP A 195 -17.23 3.96 -14.86
C ASP A 195 -17.52 4.04 -13.36
N LEU A 196 -16.76 3.27 -12.55
CA LEU A 196 -16.99 3.21 -11.12
C LEU A 196 -16.54 4.51 -10.44
N ARG A 197 -17.48 5.13 -9.74
CA ARG A 197 -17.24 6.33 -8.92
C ARG A 197 -17.80 6.10 -7.53
N LEU A 198 -16.91 6.00 -6.55
CA LEU A 198 -17.30 5.86 -5.16
C LEU A 198 -16.96 7.13 -4.40
N PHE A 199 -17.95 7.69 -3.72
CA PHE A 199 -17.81 8.83 -2.82
C PHE A 199 -18.31 8.44 -1.45
N VAL A 200 -17.49 8.65 -0.43
CA VAL A 200 -17.88 8.49 0.97
C VAL A 200 -17.60 9.80 1.68
N LYS A 201 -18.61 10.42 2.22
CA LYS A 201 -18.49 11.64 3.01
C LYS A 201 -19.10 11.41 4.39
N GLY A 202 -18.34 11.70 5.42
CA GLY A 202 -18.80 11.65 6.80
C GLY A 202 -18.67 13.01 7.46
N GLU A 203 -19.79 13.54 7.95
CA GLU A 203 -19.84 14.72 8.81
C GLU A 203 -20.74 14.38 10.00
N LYS A 204 -20.18 14.33 11.20
CA LYS A 204 -20.90 14.20 12.50
C LYS A 204 -21.75 12.95 12.73
N ASP A 205 -21.65 11.83 12.04
CA ASP A 205 -22.58 10.69 12.06
C ASP A 205 -23.98 11.00 11.45
N PRO A 206 -24.47 10.24 10.45
CA PRO A 206 -23.89 9.06 9.85
C PRO A 206 -23.10 9.36 8.57
N TYR A 207 -22.22 8.45 8.16
CA TYR A 207 -21.53 8.53 6.88
C TYR A 207 -22.53 8.37 5.74
N ASN A 208 -22.51 9.29 4.79
CA ASN A 208 -23.23 9.15 3.54
C ASN A 208 -22.31 8.48 2.52
N CYS A 209 -22.71 7.35 1.99
CA CYS A 209 -22.03 6.66 0.91
C CYS A 209 -22.84 6.82 -0.37
N LEU A 210 -22.20 7.35 -1.42
CA LEU A 210 -22.79 7.45 -2.74
C LEU A 210 -21.95 6.57 -3.68
N LEU A 211 -22.58 5.57 -4.25
CA LEU A 211 -22.03 4.73 -5.32
C LEU A 211 -22.72 5.14 -6.62
N GLN A 212 -21.95 5.54 -7.61
CA GLN A 212 -22.42 5.86 -8.98
C GLN A 212 -21.69 5.00 -9.99
#